data_3c77c8a58d5603fe09c93af60f8bea04
#
_entry.id   3c77c8a58d5603fe09c93af60f8bea04
#
_cell.length_a   1.000
_cell.length_b   1.000
_cell.length_c   1.000
_cell.angle_alpha   90.00
_cell.angle_beta   90.00
_cell.angle_gamma   90.00
#
_symmetry.space_group_name_H-M   'P 1'
#
loop_
_entity.id
_entity.type
_entity.pdbx_description
1 polymer ?
#
loop_
_entity_poly.entity_id
_entity_poly.type
_entity_poly.pdbx_seq_one_letter_code
_entity_poly.pdbx_strand_id
1 'polypeptide(L)'
;MIYFDTSYLVRLYYQDAGADAVRALAATDHVASAAHGQAEMIAAFHRKLREGAVRPAAYAALLGQVQAHIEAGAFRWLSQDAEVFSRIRQVYQRLPRSVFLRAADAMHLATAAESGFSIVYSNDAHLLAAAQHFGIQGKNVIGQTPVPHQNSAHLQNE
;
A
#
# COMPACT_ATOMS: atom_id res chain seq x y z
N MET A 1 2.59 -3.67 12.75
CA MET A 1 1.82 -2.97 11.69
C MET A 1 2.57 -3.05 10.38
N ILE A 2 1.84 -3.15 9.28
CA ILE A 2 2.37 -3.13 7.91
C ILE A 2 1.86 -1.88 7.18
N TYR A 3 2.75 -1.25 6.39
CA TYR A 3 2.38 -0.05 5.63
C TYR A 3 2.03 -0.41 4.19
N PHE A 4 0.83 -0.06 3.76
CA PHE A 4 0.35 -0.20 2.40
C PHE A 4 0.25 1.15 1.70
N ASP A 5 0.67 1.21 0.44
CA ASP A 5 0.28 2.29 -0.45
C ASP A 5 -1.15 2.07 -0.99
N THR A 6 -1.66 3.02 -1.75
CA THR A 6 -3.00 2.96 -2.32
C THR A 6 -3.20 1.78 -3.26
N SER A 7 -2.16 1.32 -3.97
CA SER A 7 -2.29 0.19 -4.90
C SER A 7 -2.62 -1.13 -4.17
N TYR A 8 -2.12 -1.29 -2.94
CA TYR A 8 -2.43 -2.42 -2.06
C TYR A 8 -3.76 -2.25 -1.35
N LEU A 9 -4.09 -1.03 -0.88
CA LEU A 9 -5.39 -0.77 -0.25
C LEU A 9 -6.56 -1.07 -1.20
N VAL A 10 -6.47 -0.67 -2.47
CA VAL A 10 -7.50 -0.97 -3.49
C VAL A 10 -7.72 -2.48 -3.64
N ARG A 11 -6.66 -3.30 -3.57
CA ARG A 11 -6.74 -4.75 -3.69
C ARG A 11 -7.39 -5.46 -2.51
N LEU A 12 -7.56 -4.78 -1.39
CA LEU A 12 -8.36 -5.33 -0.28
C LEU A 12 -9.85 -5.41 -0.65
N TYR A 13 -10.32 -4.53 -1.53
CA TYR A 13 -11.73 -4.38 -1.89
C TYR A 13 -12.05 -4.84 -3.30
N TYR A 14 -11.11 -4.68 -4.23
CA TYR A 14 -11.32 -5.00 -5.63
C TYR A 14 -10.46 -6.19 -6.06
N GLN A 15 -11.09 -7.15 -6.77
CA GLN A 15 -10.38 -8.32 -7.27
C GLN A 15 -9.56 -7.94 -8.52
N ASP A 16 -8.29 -7.62 -8.28
CA ASP A 16 -7.28 -7.33 -9.29
C ASP A 16 -6.14 -8.35 -9.18
N ALA A 17 -5.21 -8.36 -10.13
CA ALA A 17 -4.05 -9.25 -10.07
C ALA A 17 -3.32 -9.11 -8.72
N GLY A 18 -3.10 -10.23 -8.04
CA GLY A 18 -2.42 -10.30 -6.75
C GLY A 18 -3.27 -9.90 -5.53
N ALA A 19 -4.58 -9.67 -5.67
CA ALA A 19 -5.45 -9.31 -4.56
C ALA A 19 -5.40 -10.33 -3.41
N ASP A 20 -5.36 -11.63 -3.71
CA ASP A 20 -5.33 -12.67 -2.69
C ASP A 20 -4.02 -12.64 -1.88
N ALA A 21 -2.88 -12.39 -2.52
CA ALA A 21 -1.59 -12.24 -1.84
C ALA A 21 -1.58 -11.00 -0.92
N VAL A 22 -2.17 -9.89 -1.38
CA VAL A 22 -2.30 -8.66 -0.58
C VAL A 22 -3.22 -8.87 0.62
N ARG A 23 -4.37 -9.54 0.44
CA ARG A 23 -5.30 -9.88 1.54
C ARG A 23 -4.67 -10.84 2.55
N ALA A 24 -3.92 -11.85 2.08
CA ALA A 24 -3.18 -12.75 2.96
C ALA A 24 -2.15 -11.99 3.80
N LEU A 25 -1.41 -11.03 3.20
CA LEU A 25 -0.49 -10.18 3.93
C LEU A 25 -1.22 -9.27 4.93
N ALA A 26 -2.34 -8.65 4.54
CA ALA A 26 -3.14 -7.80 5.42
C ALA A 26 -3.68 -8.55 6.66
N ALA A 27 -3.92 -9.87 6.53
CA ALA A 27 -4.38 -10.71 7.63
C ALA A 27 -3.28 -11.00 8.68
N THR A 28 -2.02 -10.69 8.41
CA THR A 28 -0.91 -10.99 9.33
C THR A 28 -0.69 -9.92 10.40
N ASP A 29 -1.12 -8.67 10.15
CA ASP A 29 -0.93 -7.57 11.09
C ASP A 29 -1.84 -6.38 10.71
N HIS A 30 -1.96 -5.41 11.62
CA HIS A 30 -2.77 -4.21 11.41
C HIS A 30 -2.18 -3.34 10.28
N VAL A 31 -3.04 -2.93 9.35
CA VAL A 31 -2.63 -2.14 8.18
C VAL A 31 -2.62 -0.65 8.51
N ALA A 32 -1.54 0.01 8.15
CA ALA A 32 -1.40 1.47 8.19
C ALA A 32 -1.22 2.03 6.78
N SER A 33 -1.63 3.27 6.57
CA SER A 33 -1.40 4.03 5.34
C SER A 33 -1.45 5.53 5.59
N ALA A 34 -0.96 6.32 4.65
CA ALA A 34 -1.10 7.77 4.68
C ALA A 34 -2.56 8.19 4.49
N ALA A 35 -2.99 9.25 5.19
CA ALA A 35 -4.38 9.71 5.18
C ALA A 35 -4.89 10.09 3.77
N HIS A 36 -4.02 10.63 2.89
CA HIS A 36 -4.39 10.95 1.52
C HIS A 36 -4.72 9.70 0.67
N GLY A 37 -4.25 8.51 1.08
CA GLY A 37 -4.61 7.24 0.45
C GLY A 37 -6.11 6.97 0.41
N GLN A 38 -6.90 7.56 1.33
CA GLN A 38 -8.36 7.51 1.27
C GLN A 38 -8.89 8.16 -0.01
N ALA A 39 -8.41 9.36 -0.35
CA ALA A 39 -8.82 10.06 -1.57
C ALA A 39 -8.35 9.32 -2.82
N GLU A 40 -7.15 8.76 -2.80
CA GLU A 40 -6.63 7.98 -3.92
C GLU A 40 -7.42 6.68 -4.15
N MET A 41 -7.86 5.99 -3.08
CA MET A 41 -8.74 4.81 -3.19
C MET A 41 -10.06 5.17 -3.89
N ILE A 42 -10.70 6.26 -3.45
CA ILE A 42 -11.94 6.77 -4.06
C ILE A 42 -11.71 7.06 -5.55
N ALA A 43 -10.62 7.76 -5.88
CA ALA A 43 -10.26 8.08 -7.25
C ALA A 43 -9.97 6.81 -8.09
N ALA A 44 -9.33 5.79 -7.51
CA ALA A 44 -9.07 4.51 -8.16
C ALA A 44 -10.38 3.76 -8.47
N PHE A 45 -11.32 3.70 -7.54
CA PHE A 45 -12.64 3.07 -7.78
C PHE A 45 -13.46 3.86 -8.80
N HIS A 46 -13.42 5.20 -8.76
CA HIS A 46 -14.07 6.03 -9.77
C HIS A 46 -13.48 5.82 -11.16
N ARG A 47 -12.16 5.65 -11.28
CA ARG A 47 -11.52 5.29 -12.54
C ARG A 47 -12.06 3.97 -13.08
N LYS A 48 -12.21 2.93 -12.25
CA LYS A 48 -12.78 1.63 -12.63
C LYS A 48 -14.25 1.76 -13.11
N LEU A 49 -15.01 2.66 -12.51
CA LEU A 49 -16.36 2.99 -12.98
C LEU A 49 -16.34 3.64 -14.37
N ARG A 50 -15.48 4.63 -14.59
CA ARG A 50 -15.33 5.31 -15.90
C ARG A 50 -14.88 4.36 -17.01
N GLU A 51 -14.01 3.41 -16.66
CA GLU A 51 -13.48 2.39 -17.58
C GLU A 51 -14.50 1.25 -17.83
N GLY A 52 -15.66 1.27 -17.18
CA GLY A 52 -16.66 0.23 -17.28
C GLY A 52 -16.31 -1.10 -16.59
N ALA A 53 -15.21 -1.13 -15.83
CA ALA A 53 -14.76 -2.31 -15.09
C ALA A 53 -15.67 -2.64 -13.90
N VAL A 54 -16.42 -1.66 -13.39
CA VAL A 54 -17.45 -1.85 -12.37
C VAL A 54 -18.74 -1.13 -12.78
N ARG A 55 -19.89 -1.67 -12.38
CA ARG A 55 -21.20 -1.02 -12.56
C ARG A 55 -21.45 -0.01 -11.43
N PRO A 56 -22.35 0.98 -11.63
CA PRO A 56 -22.65 2.00 -10.61
C PRO A 56 -23.02 1.44 -9.24
N ALA A 57 -23.81 0.36 -9.18
CA ALA A 57 -24.18 -0.29 -7.93
C ALA A 57 -22.96 -0.91 -7.21
N ALA A 58 -22.05 -1.55 -7.94
CA ALA A 58 -20.83 -2.10 -7.38
C ALA A 58 -19.87 -0.99 -6.91
N TYR A 59 -19.77 0.12 -7.64
CA TYR A 59 -19.01 1.29 -7.22
C TYR A 59 -19.54 1.86 -5.89
N ALA A 60 -20.87 2.04 -5.78
CA ALA A 60 -21.49 2.51 -4.54
C ALA A 60 -21.23 1.55 -3.36
N ALA A 61 -21.30 0.23 -3.61
CA ALA A 61 -20.99 -0.78 -2.60
C ALA A 61 -19.51 -0.72 -2.14
N LEU A 62 -18.56 -0.54 -3.07
CA LEU A 62 -17.14 -0.37 -2.75
C LEU A 62 -16.91 0.85 -1.84
N LEU A 63 -17.50 2.00 -2.17
CA LEU A 63 -17.40 3.22 -1.36
C LEU A 63 -18.00 3.01 0.03
N GLY A 64 -19.18 2.39 0.13
CA GLY A 64 -19.84 2.08 1.40
C GLY A 64 -19.01 1.15 2.28
N GLN A 65 -18.39 0.14 1.68
CA GLN A 65 -17.53 -0.81 2.41
C GLN A 65 -16.26 -0.12 2.94
N VAL A 66 -15.61 0.72 2.13
CA VAL A 66 -14.45 1.50 2.58
C VAL A 66 -14.83 2.42 3.73
N GLN A 67 -15.95 3.15 3.61
CA GLN A 67 -16.41 4.04 4.66
C GLN A 67 -16.69 3.29 5.97
N ALA A 68 -17.38 2.16 5.91
CA ALA A 68 -17.65 1.34 7.09
C ALA A 68 -16.35 0.84 7.76
N HIS A 69 -15.34 0.46 6.99
CA HIS A 69 -14.04 0.05 7.54
C HIS A 69 -13.25 1.22 8.15
N ILE A 70 -13.34 2.42 7.57
CA ILE A 70 -12.74 3.63 8.16
C ILE A 70 -13.39 3.93 9.51
N GLU A 71 -14.72 3.92 9.58
CA GLU A 71 -15.49 4.16 10.81
C GLU A 71 -15.25 3.11 11.90
N ALA A 72 -15.05 1.86 11.48
CA ALA A 72 -14.70 0.75 12.38
C ALA A 72 -13.21 0.77 12.81
N GLY A 73 -12.39 1.71 12.34
CA GLY A 73 -10.96 1.75 12.68
C GLY A 73 -10.14 0.58 12.13
N ALA A 74 -10.56 -0.01 11.00
CA ALA A 74 -9.87 -1.14 10.39
C ALA A 74 -8.45 -0.80 9.89
N PHE A 75 -8.16 0.49 9.70
CA PHE A 75 -6.87 1.00 9.26
C PHE A 75 -6.34 2.07 10.20
N ARG A 76 -5.01 2.13 10.35
CA ARG A 76 -4.35 3.27 10.95
C ARG A 76 -4.00 4.29 9.87
N TRP A 77 -4.75 5.37 9.81
CA TRP A 77 -4.47 6.51 8.93
C TRP A 77 -3.46 7.45 9.56
N LEU A 78 -2.35 7.68 8.85
CA LEU A 78 -1.23 8.51 9.30
C LEU A 78 -1.34 9.90 8.65
N SER A 79 -1.27 10.94 9.47
CA SER A 79 -1.34 12.32 9.01
C SER A 79 -0.06 12.74 8.27
N GLN A 80 -0.18 13.76 7.43
CA GLN A 80 0.93 14.46 6.82
C GLN A 80 1.12 15.79 7.54
N ASP A 81 2.19 15.89 8.30
CA ASP A 81 2.59 17.04 9.08
C ASP A 81 3.78 17.78 8.44
N ALA A 82 4.33 18.76 9.14
CA ALA A 82 5.46 19.54 8.66
C ALA A 82 6.72 18.71 8.44
N GLU A 83 6.92 17.68 9.25
CA GLU A 83 8.06 16.74 9.17
C GLU A 83 8.00 15.92 7.89
N VAL A 84 6.82 15.42 7.52
CA VAL A 84 6.59 14.70 6.25
C VAL A 84 6.95 15.59 5.05
N PHE A 85 6.46 16.85 5.03
CA PHE A 85 6.79 17.78 3.94
C PHE A 85 8.26 18.19 3.93
N SER A 86 8.89 18.31 5.09
CA SER A 86 10.33 18.56 5.22
C SER A 86 11.14 17.40 4.61
N ARG A 87 10.76 16.15 4.92
CA ARG A 87 11.39 14.96 4.35
C ARG A 87 11.25 14.91 2.83
N ILE A 88 10.06 15.18 2.29
CA ILE A 88 9.84 15.25 0.85
C ILE A 88 10.79 16.25 0.20
N ARG A 89 10.89 17.48 0.73
CA ARG A 89 11.78 18.52 0.21
C ARG A 89 13.24 18.08 0.23
N GLN A 90 13.70 17.51 1.33
CA GLN A 90 15.09 17.02 1.48
C GLN A 90 15.40 15.91 0.45
N VAL A 91 14.47 14.99 0.22
CA VAL A 91 14.67 13.94 -0.76
C VAL A 91 14.73 14.52 -2.17
N TYR A 92 13.78 15.36 -2.58
CA TYR A 92 13.79 15.95 -3.93
C TYR A 92 15.04 16.79 -4.22
N GLN A 93 15.63 17.43 -3.22
CA GLN A 93 16.89 18.17 -3.37
C GLN A 93 18.08 17.28 -3.77
N ARG A 94 18.04 15.99 -3.47
CA ARG A 94 19.13 15.02 -3.69
C ARG A 94 18.74 13.89 -4.65
N LEU A 95 17.47 13.87 -5.09
CA LEU A 95 16.96 12.81 -5.92
C LEU A 95 17.63 12.81 -7.28
N PRO A 96 18.23 11.70 -7.73
CA PRO A 96 18.79 11.61 -9.08
C PRO A 96 17.75 11.90 -10.17
N ARG A 97 18.14 12.60 -11.22
CA ARG A 97 17.23 12.95 -12.35
C ARG A 97 16.64 11.73 -13.06
N SER A 98 17.28 10.57 -12.93
CA SER A 98 16.80 9.29 -13.46
C SER A 98 15.68 8.66 -12.64
N VAL A 99 15.44 9.11 -11.42
CA VAL A 99 14.39 8.56 -10.55
C VAL A 99 13.11 9.35 -10.75
N PHE A 100 12.10 8.67 -11.29
CA PHE A 100 10.76 9.25 -11.40
C PHE A 100 10.00 9.02 -10.09
N LEU A 101 9.48 10.11 -9.51
CA LEU A 101 8.71 10.08 -8.27
C LEU A 101 7.57 11.11 -8.34
N ARG A 102 6.33 10.65 -8.20
CA ARG A 102 5.15 11.53 -8.16
C ARG A 102 4.92 12.06 -6.74
N ALA A 103 4.23 13.19 -6.63
CA ALA A 103 3.95 13.82 -5.34
C ALA A 103 3.22 12.89 -4.36
N ALA A 104 2.21 12.14 -4.82
CA ALA A 104 1.47 11.19 -3.99
C ALA A 104 2.35 10.04 -3.48
N ASP A 105 3.23 9.50 -4.36
CA ASP A 105 4.20 8.46 -3.97
C ASP A 105 5.19 9.00 -2.93
N ALA A 106 5.68 10.24 -3.12
CA ALA A 106 6.56 10.90 -2.15
C ALA A 106 5.86 11.10 -0.80
N MET A 107 4.57 11.43 -0.78
CA MET A 107 3.77 11.54 0.44
C MET A 107 3.65 10.19 1.14
N HIS A 108 3.38 9.08 0.42
CA HIS A 108 3.38 7.74 1.02
C HIS A 108 4.74 7.40 1.64
N LEU A 109 5.83 7.56 0.87
CA LEU A 109 7.17 7.19 1.33
C LEU A 109 7.63 8.03 2.53
N ALA A 110 7.40 9.34 2.50
CA ALA A 110 7.76 10.23 3.61
C ALA A 110 6.92 9.92 4.86
N THR A 111 5.59 9.72 4.71
CA THR A 111 4.72 9.37 5.84
C THR A 111 5.13 8.04 6.47
N ALA A 112 5.45 7.03 5.66
CA ALA A 112 5.95 5.77 6.18
C ALA A 112 7.25 5.94 6.96
N ALA A 113 8.24 6.65 6.39
CA ALA A 113 9.54 6.87 7.02
C ALA A 113 9.42 7.66 8.33
N GLU A 114 8.69 8.79 8.35
CA GLU A 114 8.50 9.62 9.54
C GLU A 114 7.67 8.92 10.64
N SER A 115 6.82 7.95 10.25
CA SER A 115 6.07 7.11 11.19
C SER A 115 6.84 5.87 11.65
N GLY A 116 8.12 5.73 11.31
CA GLY A 116 9.00 4.66 11.78
C GLY A 116 8.84 3.31 11.05
N PHE A 117 8.20 3.28 9.89
CA PHE A 117 8.14 2.07 9.08
C PHE A 117 9.45 1.91 8.30
N SER A 118 9.99 0.71 8.31
CA SER A 118 11.17 0.32 7.52
C SER A 118 10.80 -0.28 6.15
N ILE A 119 9.54 -0.65 5.97
CA ILE A 119 9.03 -1.31 4.76
C ILE A 119 7.72 -0.64 4.32
N VAL A 120 7.62 -0.39 3.01
CA VAL A 120 6.37 -0.03 2.33
C VAL A 120 6.02 -1.12 1.32
N TYR A 121 4.76 -1.55 1.32
CA TYR A 121 4.25 -2.51 0.34
C TYR A 121 3.48 -1.78 -0.76
N SER A 122 3.87 -2.02 -2.00
CA SER A 122 3.29 -1.39 -3.19
C SER A 122 3.42 -2.30 -4.42
N ASN A 123 2.58 -2.07 -5.41
CA ASN A 123 2.72 -2.61 -6.76
C ASN A 123 3.25 -1.56 -7.77
N ASP A 124 3.52 -0.35 -7.33
CA ASP A 124 4.05 0.71 -8.18
C ASP A 124 5.58 0.63 -8.26
N ALA A 125 6.10 0.33 -9.46
CA ALA A 125 7.54 0.18 -9.68
C ALA A 125 8.33 1.48 -9.40
N HIS A 126 7.72 2.66 -9.64
CA HIS A 126 8.37 3.95 -9.38
C HIS A 126 8.45 4.24 -7.88
N LEU A 127 7.36 3.98 -7.14
CA LEU A 127 7.36 4.09 -5.68
C LEU A 127 8.40 3.14 -5.06
N LEU A 128 8.41 1.88 -5.49
CA LEU A 128 9.35 0.87 -5.00
C LEU A 128 10.82 1.27 -5.25
N ALA A 129 11.12 1.77 -6.45
CA ALA A 129 12.47 2.23 -6.80
C ALA A 129 12.90 3.45 -5.97
N ALA A 130 11.97 4.34 -5.63
CA ALA A 130 12.24 5.56 -4.87
C ALA A 130 12.35 5.34 -3.36
N ALA A 131 11.83 4.24 -2.81
CA ALA A 131 11.75 3.98 -1.37
C ALA A 131 13.10 4.11 -0.65
N GLN A 132 14.19 3.63 -1.26
CA GLN A 132 15.54 3.72 -0.70
C GLN A 132 15.99 5.16 -0.42
N HIS A 133 15.52 6.15 -1.18
CA HIS A 133 15.86 7.56 -0.99
C HIS A 133 15.19 8.17 0.25
N PHE A 134 14.16 7.50 0.78
CA PHE A 134 13.51 7.82 2.06
C PHE A 134 14.06 7.00 3.22
N GLY A 135 15.06 6.13 2.99
CA GLY A 135 15.65 5.26 4.00
C GLY A 135 14.79 4.05 4.36
N ILE A 136 13.85 3.67 3.51
CA ILE A 136 12.96 2.53 3.70
C ILE A 136 13.03 1.57 2.51
N GLN A 137 12.56 0.34 2.71
CA GLN A 137 12.52 -0.70 1.68
C GLN A 137 11.15 -0.78 1.04
N GLY A 138 11.10 -0.73 -0.29
CA GLY A 138 9.91 -1.08 -1.06
C GLY A 138 9.79 -2.59 -1.26
N LYS A 139 8.61 -3.17 -1.02
CA LYS A 139 8.32 -4.58 -1.27
C LYS A 139 7.06 -4.77 -2.09
N ASN A 140 7.08 -5.80 -2.94
CA ASN A 140 5.92 -6.26 -3.68
C ASN A 140 5.76 -7.77 -3.49
N VAL A 141 4.59 -8.21 -3.00
CA VAL A 141 4.26 -9.64 -2.87
C VAL A 141 3.45 -10.17 -4.05
N ILE A 142 3.05 -9.28 -4.98
CA ILE A 142 2.27 -9.65 -6.16
C ILE A 142 3.19 -10.33 -7.15
N GLY A 143 2.83 -11.55 -7.59
CA GLY A 143 3.65 -12.35 -8.49
C GLY A 143 4.75 -13.16 -7.82
N GLN A 144 4.92 -13.08 -6.51
CA GLN A 144 5.71 -14.05 -5.76
C GLN A 144 4.85 -15.29 -5.49
N THR A 145 5.23 -16.42 -6.09
CA THR A 145 4.61 -17.72 -5.76
C THR A 145 4.85 -17.98 -4.28
N PRO A 146 3.81 -18.33 -3.47
CA PRO A 146 4.04 -18.70 -2.08
C PRO A 146 5.02 -19.89 -2.06
N VAL A 147 6.15 -19.76 -1.39
CA VAL A 147 7.01 -20.89 -1.08
C VAL A 147 6.21 -21.77 -0.13
N PRO A 148 5.83 -23.01 -0.51
CA PRO A 148 5.13 -23.89 0.40
C PRO A 148 6.02 -24.10 1.63
N HIS A 149 5.49 -23.85 2.82
CA HIS A 149 6.15 -24.19 4.08
C HIS A 149 6.46 -25.68 4.03
N GLN A 150 7.74 -26.02 3.89
CA GLN A 150 8.21 -27.39 4.13
C GLN A 150 7.95 -27.68 5.59
N ASN A 151 6.88 -28.43 5.84
CA ASN A 151 6.61 -29.05 7.12
C ASN A 151 7.75 -30.06 7.33
N SER A 152 8.72 -29.70 8.16
CA SER A 152 9.75 -30.63 8.65
C SER A 152 9.06 -31.62 9.57
N ALA A 153 8.42 -32.63 8.99
CA ALA A 153 8.06 -33.83 9.71
C ALA A 153 9.36 -34.60 9.98
N HIS A 154 9.96 -34.36 11.14
CA HIS A 154 10.89 -35.29 11.74
C HIS A 154 10.12 -36.60 12.03
N LEU A 155 10.21 -37.52 11.12
CA LEU A 155 10.01 -38.94 11.47
C LEU A 155 11.23 -39.38 12.29
N GLN A 156 11.04 -39.46 13.59
CA GLN A 156 11.81 -40.37 14.43
C GLN A 156 11.36 -41.80 14.08
N ASN A 157 12.26 -42.61 13.60
CA ASN A 157 12.19 -44.05 13.72
C ASN A 157 13.54 -44.54 14.26
N GLU A 158 13.44 -45.11 15.44
CA GLU A 158 14.24 -46.20 16.06
C GLU A 158 15.71 -46.32 15.70
#